data_8ba2c118fc31d17a0824054aba25b1bd
#
_entry.id   8ba2c118fc31d17a0824054aba25b1bd
#
_cell.length_a   1.000
_cell.length_b   1.000
_cell.length_c   1.000
_cell.angle_alpha   90.00
_cell.angle_beta   90.00
_cell.angle_gamma   90.00
#
_symmetry.space_group_name_H-M   'P 1'
#
loop_
_entity.id
_entity.type
_entity.pdbx_description
1 polymer ?
#
loop_
_entity_poly.entity_id
_entity_poly.type
_entity_poly.pdbx_seq_one_letter_code
_entity_poly.pdbx_strand_id
1 'polypeptide(L)'
;MESCIKRIIKSFPCLAVTGSRQSGKSTLLINTLPGYNYITLDDPLARQRALSDPHLFLEMAGDKVIIDEIQWSPHLMSYIKMRVDENRDKMGAYVFTGSQQFTMIKNLSDSLAGRIALLDLLPFSVEEKKTSIALKSTKDAFIHAALRTSYPEPALNSNLDVPV
;
A
#
# COMPACT_ATOMS: atom_id res chain seq x y z
N MET A 1 9.89 5.84 6.35
CA MET A 1 8.95 5.51 5.28
C MET A 1 7.97 6.65 4.98
N GLU A 2 7.26 7.22 5.93
CA GLU A 2 6.26 8.30 5.74
C GLU A 2 6.77 9.53 4.97
N SER A 3 7.96 10.03 5.31
CA SER A 3 8.56 11.18 4.61
C SER A 3 8.84 10.88 3.13
N CYS A 4 9.16 9.63 2.80
CA CYS A 4 9.35 9.16 1.43
C CYS A 4 8.02 9.19 0.67
N ILE A 5 6.95 8.63 1.25
CA ILE A 5 5.59 8.66 0.67
C ILE A 5 5.16 10.10 0.39
N LYS A 6 5.27 10.99 1.39
CA LYS A 6 4.91 12.42 1.25
C LYS A 6 5.69 13.16 0.17
N ARG A 7 6.92 12.73 -0.10
CA ARG A 7 7.73 13.28 -1.20
C ARG A 7 7.29 12.73 -2.56
N ILE A 8 7.07 11.43 -2.65
CA ILE A 8 6.68 10.75 -3.90
C ILE A 8 5.34 11.27 -4.43
N ILE A 9 4.33 11.42 -3.58
CA ILE A 9 3.02 11.91 -3.99
C ILE A 9 3.01 13.38 -4.49
N LYS A 10 4.10 14.12 -4.26
CA LYS A 10 4.27 15.46 -4.82
C LYS A 10 4.92 15.45 -6.21
N SER A 11 5.50 14.31 -6.61
CA SER A 11 6.30 14.19 -7.84
C SER A 11 5.67 13.24 -8.87
N PHE A 12 4.78 12.36 -8.44
CA PHE A 12 4.12 11.38 -9.30
C PHE A 12 2.61 11.41 -9.13
N PRO A 13 1.82 11.30 -10.22
CA PRO A 13 0.37 11.18 -10.14
C PRO A 13 -0.09 9.95 -9.37
N CYS A 14 0.65 8.84 -9.49
CA CYS A 14 0.33 7.58 -8.86
C CYS A 14 1.49 7.06 -7.99
N LEU A 15 1.13 6.36 -6.89
CA LEU A 15 2.06 5.62 -6.05
C LEU A 15 1.50 4.20 -5.84
N ALA A 16 2.30 3.17 -6.06
CA ALA A 16 1.98 1.82 -5.62
C ALA A 16 2.91 1.40 -4.47
N VAL A 17 2.31 0.99 -3.36
CA VAL A 17 3.01 0.40 -2.22
C VAL A 17 2.79 -1.10 -2.25
N THR A 18 3.84 -1.84 -2.56
CA THR A 18 3.86 -3.29 -2.63
C THR A 18 4.49 -3.88 -1.37
N GLY A 19 4.37 -5.18 -1.19
CA GLY A 19 4.95 -5.88 -0.05
C GLY A 19 4.12 -7.08 0.36
N SER A 20 4.68 -7.93 1.23
CA SER A 20 4.02 -9.13 1.71
C SER A 20 2.68 -8.81 2.39
N ARG A 21 1.78 -9.81 2.45
CA ARG A 21 0.53 -9.67 3.23
C ARG A 21 0.88 -9.35 4.68
N GLN A 22 0.03 -8.56 5.35
CA GLN A 22 0.20 -8.16 6.76
C GLN A 22 1.49 -7.36 7.07
N SER A 23 2.19 -6.82 6.06
CA SER A 23 3.35 -5.94 6.30
C SER A 23 2.97 -4.52 6.77
N GLY A 24 1.68 -4.20 6.89
CA GLY A 24 1.21 -2.92 7.39
C GLY A 24 1.02 -1.83 6.32
N LYS A 25 0.94 -2.20 5.03
CA LYS A 25 0.78 -1.25 3.90
C LYS A 25 -0.39 -0.29 4.08
N SER A 26 -1.59 -0.83 4.28
CA SER A 26 -2.83 -0.06 4.39
C SER A 26 -2.80 0.85 5.62
N THR A 27 -2.34 0.33 6.77
CA THR A 27 -2.18 1.11 8.01
C THR A 27 -1.19 2.27 7.82
N LEU A 28 -0.05 2.01 7.18
CA LEU A 28 0.95 3.04 6.88
C LEU A 28 0.36 4.16 6.02
N LEU A 29 -0.38 3.81 4.96
CA LEU A 29 -0.97 4.79 4.04
C LEU A 29 -2.07 5.61 4.69
N ILE A 30 -3.00 4.97 5.41
CA ILE A 30 -4.09 5.67 6.12
C ILE A 30 -3.51 6.69 7.11
N ASN A 31 -2.50 6.30 7.90
CA ASN A 31 -1.88 7.19 8.88
C ASN A 31 -1.05 8.31 8.22
N THR A 32 -0.39 8.02 7.09
CA THR A 32 0.46 9.00 6.40
C THR A 32 -0.35 10.00 5.58
N LEU A 33 -1.52 9.60 5.07
CA LEU A 33 -2.35 10.34 4.12
C LEU A 33 -3.81 10.49 4.63
N PRO A 34 -4.05 11.14 5.77
CA PRO A 34 -5.38 11.20 6.39
C PRO A 34 -6.42 11.97 5.56
N GLY A 35 -5.99 12.73 4.54
CA GLY A 35 -6.87 13.45 3.62
C GLY A 35 -7.27 12.67 2.37
N TYR A 36 -6.92 11.38 2.28
CA TYR A 36 -7.29 10.52 1.17
C TYR A 36 -8.52 9.68 1.51
N ASN A 37 -9.41 9.51 0.54
CA ASN A 37 -10.45 8.51 0.64
C ASN A 37 -9.82 7.11 0.59
N TYR A 38 -10.27 6.21 1.44
CA TYR A 38 -9.79 4.82 1.48
C TYR A 38 -10.87 3.87 1.00
N ILE A 39 -10.54 3.07 0.00
CA ILE A 39 -11.42 2.03 -0.57
C ILE A 39 -10.63 0.74 -0.65
N THR A 40 -11.14 -0.34 -0.04
CA THR A 40 -10.55 -1.67 -0.20
C THR A 40 -11.33 -2.50 -1.21
N LEU A 41 -10.60 -3.13 -2.13
CA LEU A 41 -11.18 -4.09 -3.07
C LEU A 41 -11.28 -5.52 -2.48
N ASP A 42 -10.93 -5.70 -1.21
CA ASP A 42 -11.33 -6.90 -0.45
C ASP A 42 -12.84 -6.90 -0.20
N ASP A 43 -13.48 -5.72 -0.13
CA ASP A 43 -14.94 -5.61 -0.09
C ASP A 43 -15.55 -6.05 -1.44
N PRO A 44 -16.39 -7.11 -1.45
CA PRO A 44 -17.04 -7.59 -2.67
C PRO A 44 -17.92 -6.54 -3.37
N LEU A 45 -18.56 -5.66 -2.60
CA LEU A 45 -19.42 -4.60 -3.17
C LEU A 45 -18.59 -3.52 -3.86
N ALA A 46 -17.49 -3.10 -3.26
CA ALA A 46 -16.56 -2.15 -3.88
C ALA A 46 -15.97 -2.76 -5.16
N ARG A 47 -15.59 -4.03 -5.13
CA ARG A 47 -15.09 -4.77 -6.29
C ARG A 47 -16.12 -4.87 -7.40
N GLN A 48 -17.38 -5.20 -7.08
CA GLN A 48 -18.46 -5.25 -8.06
C GLN A 48 -18.70 -3.90 -8.71
N ARG A 49 -18.71 -2.80 -7.94
CA ARG A 49 -18.86 -1.43 -8.47
C ARG A 49 -17.71 -1.08 -9.41
N ALA A 50 -16.46 -1.39 -9.01
CA ALA A 50 -15.28 -1.17 -9.83
C ALA A 50 -15.33 -1.94 -11.16
N LEU A 51 -15.97 -3.12 -11.19
CA LEU A 51 -16.18 -3.93 -12.40
C LEU A 51 -17.31 -3.43 -13.26
N SER A 52 -18.46 -3.07 -12.65
CA SER A 52 -19.68 -2.70 -13.39
C SER A 52 -19.55 -1.35 -14.09
N ASP A 53 -19.00 -0.34 -13.38
CA ASP A 53 -18.81 1.01 -13.90
C ASP A 53 -17.53 1.62 -13.31
N PRO A 54 -16.39 1.38 -13.96
CA PRO A 54 -15.09 1.92 -13.52
C PRO A 54 -15.04 3.46 -13.52
N HIS A 55 -15.76 4.12 -14.43
CA HIS A 55 -15.81 5.57 -14.49
C HIS A 55 -16.52 6.15 -13.26
N LEU A 56 -17.71 5.68 -12.97
CA LEU A 56 -18.48 6.11 -11.81
C LEU A 56 -17.76 5.76 -10.51
N PHE A 57 -17.16 4.56 -10.43
CA PHE A 57 -16.35 4.16 -9.28
C PHE A 57 -15.23 5.15 -8.98
N LEU A 58 -14.44 5.54 -9.99
CA LEU A 58 -13.35 6.50 -9.84
C LEU A 58 -13.84 7.94 -9.60
N GLU A 59 -15.01 8.30 -10.10
CA GLU A 59 -15.64 9.60 -9.81
C GLU A 59 -16.05 9.69 -8.34
N MET A 60 -16.72 8.66 -7.82
CA MET A 60 -17.12 8.58 -6.41
C MET A 60 -15.91 8.46 -5.46
N ALA A 61 -14.81 7.88 -5.92
CA ALA A 61 -13.57 7.79 -5.15
C ALA A 61 -12.93 9.16 -4.90
N GLY A 62 -13.22 10.15 -5.75
CA GLY A 62 -12.74 11.52 -5.60
C GLY A 62 -11.34 11.77 -6.12
N ASP A 63 -10.81 12.96 -5.83
CA ASP A 63 -9.53 13.46 -6.36
C ASP A 63 -8.29 12.83 -5.73
N LYS A 64 -8.42 12.30 -4.51
CA LYS A 64 -7.31 11.66 -3.77
C LYS A 64 -7.82 10.39 -3.12
N VAL A 65 -7.34 9.25 -3.60
CA VAL A 65 -7.82 7.95 -3.14
C VAL A 65 -6.70 6.94 -2.93
N ILE A 66 -6.84 6.16 -1.87
CA ILE A 66 -6.09 4.93 -1.62
C ILE A 66 -6.98 3.77 -2.04
N ILE A 67 -6.58 3.03 -3.06
CA ILE A 67 -7.25 1.81 -3.51
C ILE A 67 -6.43 0.61 -3.02
N ASP A 68 -6.94 -0.04 -2.00
CA ASP A 68 -6.28 -1.18 -1.35
C ASP A 68 -6.59 -2.49 -2.10
N GLU A 69 -5.59 -3.37 -2.21
CA GLU A 69 -5.65 -4.66 -2.90
C GLU A 69 -6.09 -4.54 -4.37
N ILE A 70 -5.45 -3.62 -5.11
CA ILE A 70 -5.76 -3.28 -6.52
C ILE A 70 -5.73 -4.48 -7.48
N GLN A 71 -5.02 -5.58 -7.12
CA GLN A 71 -4.98 -6.79 -7.93
C GLN A 71 -6.34 -7.44 -8.15
N TRP A 72 -7.34 -7.12 -7.32
CA TRP A 72 -8.70 -7.62 -7.52
C TRP A 72 -9.44 -6.94 -8.67
N SER A 73 -8.96 -5.80 -9.15
CA SER A 73 -9.58 -5.07 -10.27
C SER A 73 -8.52 -4.44 -11.19
N PRO A 74 -7.67 -5.25 -11.84
CA PRO A 74 -6.55 -4.76 -12.64
C PRO A 74 -6.99 -3.92 -13.85
N HIS A 75 -8.21 -4.11 -14.35
CA HIS A 75 -8.78 -3.32 -15.45
C HIS A 75 -8.93 -1.83 -15.10
N LEU A 76 -9.04 -1.47 -13.81
CA LEU A 76 -9.08 -0.07 -13.38
C LEU A 76 -7.86 0.72 -13.85
N MET A 77 -6.72 0.07 -14.07
CA MET A 77 -5.48 0.72 -14.49
C MET A 77 -5.63 1.49 -15.81
N SER A 78 -6.40 0.96 -16.76
CA SER A 78 -6.65 1.63 -18.02
C SER A 78 -7.44 2.92 -17.85
N TYR A 79 -8.45 2.91 -16.99
CA TYR A 79 -9.26 4.08 -16.68
C TYR A 79 -8.49 5.12 -15.87
N ILE A 80 -7.70 4.67 -14.91
CA ILE A 80 -6.80 5.56 -14.12
C ILE A 80 -5.79 6.23 -15.04
N LYS A 81 -5.20 5.48 -15.97
CA LYS A 81 -4.29 6.04 -16.98
C LYS A 81 -4.95 7.17 -17.78
N MET A 82 -6.17 6.95 -18.28
CA MET A 82 -6.91 7.99 -19.01
C MET A 82 -7.09 9.25 -18.15
N ARG A 83 -7.55 9.11 -16.91
CA ARG A 83 -7.74 10.23 -15.98
C ARG A 83 -6.43 10.96 -15.64
N VAL A 84 -5.34 10.23 -15.48
CA VAL A 84 -4.01 10.81 -15.23
C VAL A 84 -3.51 11.57 -16.48
N ASP A 85 -3.76 11.04 -17.68
CA ASP A 85 -3.38 11.70 -18.92
C ASP A 85 -4.16 12.98 -19.19
N GLU A 86 -5.43 13.04 -18.78
CA GLU A 86 -6.29 14.22 -18.84
C GLU A 86 -5.90 15.29 -17.79
N ASN A 87 -5.34 14.88 -16.66
CA ASN A 87 -5.04 15.75 -15.52
C ASN A 87 -3.58 15.61 -15.08
N ARG A 88 -2.63 15.87 -15.97
CA ARG A 88 -1.19 15.64 -15.75
C ARG A 88 -0.59 16.42 -14.59
N ASP A 89 -1.21 17.52 -14.19
CA ASP A 89 -0.73 18.37 -13.09
C ASP A 89 -1.20 17.88 -11.71
N LYS A 90 -2.15 16.93 -11.65
CA LYS A 90 -2.65 16.37 -10.39
C LYS A 90 -1.71 15.28 -9.85
N MET A 91 -0.74 15.70 -9.03
CA MET A 91 0.18 14.77 -8.37
C MET A 91 -0.48 14.10 -7.16
N GLY A 92 -0.12 12.81 -6.91
CA GLY A 92 -0.61 12.03 -5.78
C GLY A 92 -2.11 11.73 -5.83
N ALA A 93 -2.73 11.73 -7.00
CA ALA A 93 -4.17 11.47 -7.11
C ALA A 93 -4.55 10.05 -6.70
N TYR A 94 -3.72 9.07 -7.06
CA TYR A 94 -4.00 7.65 -6.84
C TYR A 94 -2.87 6.98 -6.06
N VAL A 95 -3.23 6.30 -4.99
CA VAL A 95 -2.31 5.47 -4.21
C VAL A 95 -2.86 4.05 -4.18
N PHE A 96 -2.03 3.07 -4.51
CA PHE A 96 -2.43 1.66 -4.57
C PHE A 96 -1.69 0.85 -3.53
N THR A 97 -2.34 -0.18 -3.01
CA THR A 97 -1.62 -1.28 -2.37
C THR A 97 -1.84 -2.58 -3.14
N GLY A 98 -0.92 -3.50 -2.95
CA GLY A 98 -1.05 -4.85 -3.47
C GLY A 98 -0.02 -5.79 -2.87
N SER A 99 -0.36 -7.09 -2.82
CA SER A 99 0.60 -8.12 -2.47
C SER A 99 1.64 -8.28 -3.60
N GLN A 100 2.85 -8.75 -3.26
CA GLN A 100 3.98 -8.96 -4.20
C GLN A 100 3.69 -10.06 -5.24
N GLN A 101 2.77 -9.84 -6.16
CA GLN A 101 2.67 -10.68 -7.35
C GLN A 101 3.34 -9.96 -8.52
N PHE A 102 4.48 -10.47 -8.97
CA PHE A 102 5.30 -9.90 -10.05
C PHE A 102 4.53 -9.56 -11.32
N THR A 103 3.55 -10.36 -11.69
CA THR A 103 2.67 -10.11 -12.85
C THR A 103 1.88 -8.82 -12.71
N MET A 104 1.47 -8.47 -11.50
CA MET A 104 0.73 -7.27 -11.20
C MET A 104 1.60 -6.01 -11.27
N ILE A 105 2.81 -6.08 -10.70
CA ILE A 105 3.79 -4.97 -10.75
C ILE A 105 4.14 -4.67 -12.22
N LYS A 106 4.33 -5.69 -13.04
CA LYS A 106 4.62 -5.52 -14.45
C LYS A 106 3.46 -4.83 -15.19
N ASN A 107 2.24 -5.28 -15.00
CA ASN A 107 1.05 -4.67 -15.63
C ASN A 107 0.83 -3.22 -15.17
N LEU A 108 1.08 -2.91 -13.90
CA LEU A 108 1.05 -1.54 -13.35
C LEU A 108 2.13 -0.67 -14.01
N SER A 109 3.35 -1.17 -14.09
CA SER A 109 4.49 -0.44 -14.68
C SER A 109 4.28 -0.18 -16.17
N ASP A 110 3.80 -1.18 -16.91
CA ASP A 110 3.57 -1.04 -18.34
C ASP A 110 2.41 -0.10 -18.65
N SER A 111 1.33 -0.17 -17.88
CA SER A 111 0.14 0.67 -18.04
C SER A 111 0.37 2.14 -17.64
N LEU A 112 1.11 2.39 -16.56
CA LEU A 112 1.34 3.72 -15.99
C LEU A 112 2.81 4.16 -16.08
N ALA A 113 3.55 3.69 -17.08
CA ALA A 113 4.96 4.03 -17.28
C ALA A 113 5.20 5.55 -17.24
N GLY A 114 6.15 5.98 -16.40
CA GLY A 114 6.45 7.39 -16.17
C GLY A 114 5.45 8.17 -15.32
N ARG A 115 4.35 7.53 -14.88
CA ARG A 115 3.27 8.16 -14.08
C ARG A 115 3.14 7.57 -12.69
N ILE A 116 3.79 6.45 -12.43
CA ILE A 116 3.70 5.72 -11.17
C ILE A 116 5.07 5.54 -10.53
N ALA A 117 5.14 5.80 -9.23
CA ALA A 117 6.27 5.38 -8.41
C ALA A 117 5.93 4.05 -7.72
N LEU A 118 6.91 3.17 -7.61
CA LEU A 118 6.79 1.90 -6.89
C LEU A 118 7.59 1.99 -5.59
N LEU A 119 6.97 1.57 -4.50
CA LEU A 119 7.58 1.51 -3.17
C LEU A 119 7.32 0.12 -2.57
N ASP A 120 8.37 -0.58 -2.21
CA ASP A 120 8.24 -1.89 -1.57
C ASP A 120 8.35 -1.76 -0.05
N LEU A 121 7.32 -2.23 0.66
CA LEU A 121 7.26 -2.24 2.11
C LEU A 121 7.64 -3.63 2.63
N LEU A 122 8.84 -3.70 3.17
CA LEU A 122 9.31 -4.90 3.86
C LEU A 122 8.73 -4.99 5.28
N PRO A 123 8.65 -6.19 5.86
CA PRO A 123 8.39 -6.35 7.28
C PRO A 123 9.42 -5.59 8.14
N PHE A 124 9.15 -5.43 9.42
CA PHE A 124 10.03 -4.71 10.33
C PHE A 124 11.48 -5.20 10.28
N SER A 125 12.40 -4.27 10.12
CA SER A 125 13.83 -4.52 10.34
C SER A 125 14.12 -4.78 11.83
N VAL A 126 15.28 -5.34 12.12
CA VAL A 126 15.73 -5.57 13.50
C VAL A 126 15.81 -4.24 14.28
N GLU A 127 16.25 -3.17 13.62
CA GLU A 127 16.37 -1.84 14.20
C GLU A 127 14.98 -1.23 14.53
N GLU A 128 14.03 -1.34 13.62
CA GLU A 128 12.66 -0.89 13.85
C GLU A 128 12.01 -1.65 14.99
N LYS A 129 12.21 -2.97 15.08
CA LYS A 129 11.74 -3.78 16.21
C LYS A 129 12.33 -3.33 17.52
N LYS A 130 13.64 -3.11 17.56
CA LYS A 130 14.34 -2.65 18.78
C LYS A 130 13.71 -1.35 19.31
N THR A 131 13.42 -0.43 18.41
CA THR A 131 12.83 0.87 18.76
C THR A 131 11.35 0.73 19.16
N SER A 132 10.55 -0.04 18.42
CA SER A 132 9.11 -0.13 18.62
C SER A 132 8.71 -0.95 19.87
N ILE A 133 9.54 -1.92 20.26
CA ILE A 133 9.26 -2.83 21.39
C ILE A 133 10.15 -2.51 22.61
N ALA A 134 10.93 -1.43 22.55
CA ALA A 134 11.85 -1.01 23.60
C ALA A 134 12.82 -2.13 24.08
N LEU A 135 13.31 -2.95 23.15
CA LEU A 135 14.24 -4.03 23.46
C LEU A 135 15.63 -3.47 23.80
N LYS A 136 16.23 -4.04 24.85
CA LYS A 136 17.48 -3.50 25.43
C LYS A 136 18.70 -3.69 24.54
N SER A 137 18.72 -4.71 23.69
CA SER A 137 19.87 -5.02 22.84
C SER A 137 19.46 -5.47 21.43
N THR A 138 20.40 -5.39 20.48
CA THR A 138 20.23 -5.94 19.13
C THR A 138 20.08 -7.46 19.14
N LYS A 139 20.74 -8.15 20.12
CA LYS A 139 20.59 -9.59 20.32
C LYS A 139 19.17 -9.96 20.71
N ASP A 140 18.56 -9.22 21.66
CA ASP A 140 17.16 -9.45 22.08
C ASP A 140 16.20 -9.19 20.93
N ALA A 141 16.45 -8.13 20.14
CA ALA A 141 15.67 -7.83 18.96
C ALA A 141 15.74 -8.94 17.90
N PHE A 142 16.93 -9.53 17.69
CA PHE A 142 17.10 -10.66 16.78
C PHE A 142 16.37 -11.92 17.29
N ILE A 143 16.53 -12.25 18.56
CA ILE A 143 15.82 -13.39 19.19
C ILE A 143 14.31 -13.20 19.09
N HIS A 144 13.81 -12.00 19.41
CA HIS A 144 12.39 -11.68 19.28
C HIS A 144 11.90 -11.79 17.83
N ALA A 145 12.73 -11.36 16.85
CA ALA A 145 12.41 -11.49 15.43
C ALA A 145 12.36 -12.96 14.98
N ALA A 146 13.24 -13.80 15.50
CA ALA A 146 13.27 -15.21 15.19
C ALA A 146 12.05 -15.97 15.79
N LEU A 147 11.65 -15.61 17.01
CA LEU A 147 10.56 -16.29 17.72
C LEU A 147 9.16 -15.73 17.38
N ARG A 148 9.05 -14.42 17.10
CA ARG A 148 7.76 -13.73 16.89
C ARG A 148 7.59 -13.11 15.53
N THR A 149 8.41 -13.49 14.55
CA THR A 149 8.37 -12.93 13.18
C THR A 149 8.62 -11.41 13.11
N SER A 150 8.73 -10.89 11.90
CA SER A 150 8.96 -9.46 11.62
C SER A 150 7.71 -8.73 11.12
N TYR A 151 6.56 -9.40 11.09
CA TYR A 151 5.30 -8.74 10.74
C TYR A 151 4.78 -7.87 11.88
N PRO A 152 4.18 -6.68 11.58
CA PRO A 152 3.78 -5.72 12.61
C PRO A 152 2.84 -6.29 13.66
N GLU A 153 1.79 -6.97 13.26
CA GLU A 153 0.77 -7.45 14.19
C GLU A 153 1.33 -8.45 15.21
N PRO A 154 1.97 -9.59 14.81
CA PRO A 154 2.55 -10.50 15.79
C PRO A 154 3.74 -9.91 16.54
N ALA A 155 4.46 -8.93 15.95
CA ALA A 155 5.59 -8.30 16.61
C ALA A 155 5.18 -7.36 17.74
N LEU A 156 4.06 -6.64 17.57
CA LEU A 156 3.57 -5.63 18.51
C LEU A 156 2.54 -6.16 19.51
N ASN A 157 1.81 -7.22 19.17
CA ASN A 157 0.78 -7.80 20.03
C ASN A 157 1.32 -8.95 20.86
N SER A 158 1.61 -8.69 22.14
CA SER A 158 2.13 -9.70 23.09
C SER A 158 1.15 -10.83 23.42
N ASN A 159 -0.16 -10.64 23.13
CA ASN A 159 -1.20 -11.61 23.43
C ASN A 159 -1.45 -12.63 22.33
N LEU A 160 -0.82 -12.47 21.16
CA LEU A 160 -0.87 -13.46 20.11
C LEU A 160 0.06 -14.63 20.46
N ASP A 161 -0.50 -15.81 20.72
CA ASP A 161 0.25 -17.05 20.72
C ASP A 161 0.71 -17.35 19.29
N VAL A 162 1.98 -17.09 19.02
CA VAL A 162 2.61 -17.49 17.77
C VAL A 162 3.13 -18.90 17.98
N PRO A 163 2.55 -19.92 17.32
CA PRO A 163 3.09 -21.28 17.43
C PRO A 163 4.55 -21.28 16.94
N VAL A 164 5.43 -21.84 17.76
CA VAL A 164 6.84 -22.06 17.45
C VAL A 164 6.97 -23.23 16.49
#